data_c5b78705b705f3a019d2b8f453884d2b
#
_entry.id   c5b78705b705f3a019d2b8f453884d2b
#
_cell.length_a   1.000
_cell.length_b   1.000
_cell.length_c   1.000
_cell.angle_alpha   90.00
_cell.angle_beta   90.00
_cell.angle_gamma   90.00
#
_symmetry.space_group_name_H-M   'P 1'
#
loop_
_entity.id
_entity.type
_entity.pdbx_description
1 polymer ?
#
loop_
_entity_poly.entity_id
_entity_poly.type
_entity_poly.pdbx_seq_one_letter_code
_entity_poly.pdbx_strand_id
1 'polypeptide(L)'
;MTLIDNQNQTMHQALINALSTSDQIDIQVGYFYFSGFELMAQHLKDKKVRILVGKQIDPNAVPNIIAMQQKTGKPVDLERFQSWDTYVSRTEQKTKYFEGFAKLFNETQVFDNPESQQAYKIFEEKIIDGSLQIKLTNSDEHGKMYLIYNKPEMNQGGDFPGTMFLGSSNFTYNGLIDQGELNSSTRDKSDFMEAKNKFEYK
;
A
#
# COMPACT_ATOMS: atom_id res chain seq x y z
N MET A 1 12.77 19.59 6.35
CA MET A 1 11.40 19.07 6.60
C MET A 1 10.42 19.97 5.85
N THR A 2 9.49 19.38 5.11
CA THR A 2 8.42 20.11 4.38
C THR A 2 7.07 19.62 4.88
N LEU A 3 6.14 20.53 5.15
CA LEU A 3 4.76 20.20 5.54
C LEU A 3 3.88 20.02 4.31
N ILE A 4 2.96 19.06 4.36
CA ILE A 4 2.00 18.70 3.32
C ILE A 4 0.63 18.60 4.00
N ASP A 5 -0.33 19.41 3.58
CA ASP A 5 -1.62 19.62 4.27
C ASP A 5 -2.86 19.32 3.40
N ASN A 6 -2.66 18.77 2.21
CA ASN A 6 -3.69 18.55 1.19
C ASN A 6 -4.44 19.82 0.72
N GLN A 7 -4.01 21.01 1.14
CA GLN A 7 -4.55 22.29 0.67
C GLN A 7 -3.62 22.95 -0.35
N ASN A 8 -2.35 23.12 0.02
CA ASN A 8 -1.35 23.73 -0.88
C ASN A 8 -0.66 22.66 -1.75
N GLN A 9 -0.41 21.50 -1.19
CA GLN A 9 0.13 20.32 -1.87
C GLN A 9 -0.53 19.08 -1.33
N THR A 10 -1.10 18.25 -2.20
CA THR A 10 -1.67 16.97 -1.79
C THR A 10 -0.57 15.94 -1.50
N MET A 11 -0.86 15.00 -0.61
CA MET A 11 0.03 13.87 -0.35
C MET A 11 0.29 13.06 -1.63
N HIS A 12 -0.74 12.90 -2.48
CA HIS A 12 -0.64 12.31 -3.82
C HIS A 12 0.45 12.97 -4.68
N GLN A 13 0.40 14.31 -4.80
CA GLN A 13 1.38 15.06 -5.58
C GLN A 13 2.80 14.93 -5.04
N ALA A 14 2.94 14.97 -3.71
CA ALA A 14 4.23 14.81 -3.04
C ALA A 14 4.84 13.42 -3.27
N LEU A 15 4.02 12.37 -3.20
CA LEU A 15 4.43 11.00 -3.50
C LEU A 15 4.87 10.84 -4.96
N ILE A 16 4.08 11.36 -5.94
CA ILE A 16 4.43 11.29 -7.36
C ILE A 16 5.78 11.95 -7.62
N ASN A 17 6.00 13.12 -7.06
CA ASN A 17 7.26 13.85 -7.22
C ASN A 17 8.45 13.03 -6.69
N ALA A 18 8.31 12.42 -5.52
CA ALA A 18 9.37 11.59 -4.95
C ALA A 18 9.57 10.27 -5.74
N LEU A 19 8.48 9.67 -6.24
CA LEU A 19 8.52 8.43 -7.03
C LEU A 19 9.21 8.60 -8.39
N SER A 20 9.31 9.81 -8.92
CA SER A 20 9.92 10.07 -10.24
C SER A 20 11.38 9.62 -10.32
N THR A 21 12.10 9.62 -9.20
CA THR A 21 13.52 9.25 -9.09
C THR A 21 13.75 7.95 -8.31
N SER A 22 12.70 7.17 -8.09
CA SER A 22 12.73 5.98 -7.23
C SER A 22 12.50 4.68 -8.02
N ASP A 23 12.83 3.56 -7.38
CA ASP A 23 12.52 2.20 -7.85
C ASP A 23 11.75 1.37 -6.82
N GLN A 24 11.61 1.87 -5.60
CA GLN A 24 10.91 1.18 -4.52
C GLN A 24 10.18 2.15 -3.59
N ILE A 25 9.04 1.69 -3.08
CA ILE A 25 8.30 2.35 -2.00
C ILE A 25 7.86 1.33 -0.95
N ASP A 26 8.06 1.68 0.31
CA ASP A 26 7.50 0.97 1.48
C ASP A 26 6.45 1.86 2.13
N ILE A 27 5.28 1.29 2.36
CA ILE A 27 4.11 1.99 2.89
C ILE A 27 3.67 1.31 4.17
N GLN A 28 3.65 2.04 5.28
CA GLN A 28 3.00 1.59 6.51
C GLN A 28 1.79 2.47 6.76
N VAL A 29 0.62 1.85 6.94
CA VAL A 29 -0.64 2.57 7.15
C VAL A 29 -1.55 1.79 8.09
N GLY A 30 -2.47 2.49 8.76
CA GLY A 30 -3.51 1.85 9.56
C GLY A 30 -4.55 1.14 8.70
N TYR A 31 -4.85 1.73 7.53
CA TYR A 31 -5.87 1.24 6.60
C TYR A 31 -5.33 1.24 5.18
N PHE A 32 -5.62 0.17 4.43
CA PHE A 32 -5.35 0.06 3.01
C PHE A 32 -6.65 -0.15 2.25
N TYR A 33 -6.91 0.70 1.26
CA TYR A 33 -8.02 0.58 0.33
C TYR A 33 -7.52 0.59 -1.11
N PHE A 34 -8.17 -0.18 -1.97
CA PHE A 34 -7.81 -0.26 -3.39
C PHE A 34 -7.83 1.11 -4.07
N SER A 35 -8.71 2.03 -3.64
CA SER A 35 -8.78 3.39 -4.17
C SER A 35 -7.46 4.19 -4.05
N GLY A 36 -6.66 3.93 -3.02
CA GLY A 36 -5.33 4.52 -2.89
C GLY A 36 -4.34 3.94 -3.92
N PHE A 37 -4.39 2.63 -4.14
CA PHE A 37 -3.58 1.98 -5.16
C PHE A 37 -4.01 2.41 -6.56
N GLU A 38 -5.31 2.43 -6.85
CA GLU A 38 -5.88 2.86 -8.12
C GLU A 38 -5.37 4.24 -8.53
N LEU A 39 -5.43 5.21 -7.60
CA LEU A 39 -4.93 6.56 -7.80
C LEU A 39 -3.43 6.61 -8.16
N MET A 40 -2.64 5.68 -7.60
CA MET A 40 -1.19 5.64 -7.74
C MET A 40 -0.70 4.62 -8.77
N ALA A 41 -1.58 3.79 -9.34
CA ALA A 41 -1.22 2.58 -10.10
C ALA A 41 -0.19 2.83 -11.21
N GLN A 42 -0.38 3.88 -12.02
CA GLN A 42 0.53 4.22 -13.11
C GLN A 42 1.94 4.59 -12.62
N HIS A 43 2.02 5.26 -11.46
CA HIS A 43 3.29 5.67 -10.85
C HIS A 43 3.98 4.53 -10.11
N LEU A 44 3.24 3.48 -9.76
CA LEU A 44 3.73 2.29 -9.06
C LEU A 44 4.07 1.13 -10.00
N LYS A 45 3.66 1.19 -11.27
CA LYS A 45 3.75 0.09 -12.24
C LYS A 45 5.13 -0.56 -12.27
N ASP A 46 6.19 0.23 -12.40
CA ASP A 46 7.57 -0.23 -12.54
C ASP A 46 8.36 -0.21 -11.22
N LYS A 47 7.68 -0.09 -10.09
CA LYS A 47 8.31 0.03 -8.76
C LYS A 47 8.14 -1.25 -7.95
N LYS A 48 9.06 -1.51 -7.05
CA LYS A 48 8.81 -2.47 -5.96
C LYS A 48 7.94 -1.78 -4.90
N VAL A 49 6.87 -2.44 -4.47
CA VAL A 49 5.92 -1.89 -3.51
C VAL A 49 5.75 -2.87 -2.36
N ARG A 50 5.98 -2.41 -1.13
CA ARG A 50 5.70 -3.19 0.08
C ARG A 50 4.74 -2.40 0.97
N ILE A 51 3.66 -3.03 1.40
CA ILE A 51 2.64 -2.40 2.22
C ILE A 51 2.48 -3.16 3.52
N LEU A 52 2.65 -2.47 4.65
CA LEU A 52 2.32 -2.96 5.98
C LEU A 52 1.01 -2.31 6.44
N VAL A 53 0.03 -3.12 6.77
CA VAL A 53 -1.29 -2.66 7.20
C VAL A 53 -1.52 -3.02 8.67
N GLY A 54 -1.82 -2.01 9.50
CA GLY A 54 -1.94 -2.16 10.94
C GLY A 54 -3.30 -2.63 11.42
N LYS A 55 -4.40 -2.19 10.79
CA LYS A 55 -5.74 -2.44 11.33
C LYS A 55 -6.74 -3.03 10.36
N GLN A 56 -6.82 -2.52 9.15
CA GLN A 56 -7.81 -2.99 8.18
C GLN A 56 -7.28 -2.93 6.75
N ILE A 57 -7.47 -4.00 6.02
CA ILE A 57 -7.43 -4.02 4.56
C ILE A 57 -8.86 -3.81 4.08
N ASP A 58 -9.01 -3.15 2.92
CA ASP A 58 -10.30 -3.13 2.23
C ASP A 58 -10.83 -4.56 2.11
N PRO A 59 -11.99 -4.88 2.71
CA PRO A 59 -12.57 -6.21 2.61
C PRO A 59 -12.74 -6.69 1.15
N ASN A 60 -12.85 -5.74 0.21
CA ASN A 60 -12.96 -6.04 -1.21
C ASN A 60 -11.59 -6.32 -1.87
N ALA A 61 -10.49 -5.83 -1.33
CA ALA A 61 -9.15 -6.11 -1.86
C ALA A 61 -8.58 -7.45 -1.38
N VAL A 62 -8.95 -7.89 -0.17
CA VAL A 62 -8.43 -9.13 0.44
C VAL A 62 -8.69 -10.38 -0.40
N PRO A 63 -9.93 -10.62 -0.92
CA PRO A 63 -10.20 -11.78 -1.77
C PRO A 63 -9.32 -11.81 -3.02
N ASN A 64 -9.07 -10.65 -3.63
CA ASN A 64 -8.23 -10.53 -4.82
C ASN A 64 -6.76 -10.88 -4.51
N ILE A 65 -6.23 -10.37 -3.39
CA ILE A 65 -4.87 -10.69 -2.93
C ILE A 65 -4.74 -12.21 -2.70
N ILE A 66 -5.70 -12.82 -2.05
CA ILE A 66 -5.69 -14.27 -1.76
C ILE A 66 -5.78 -15.08 -3.06
N ALA A 67 -6.72 -14.77 -3.94
CA ALA A 67 -6.90 -15.48 -5.19
C ALA A 67 -5.65 -15.41 -6.08
N MET A 68 -4.98 -14.26 -6.12
CA MET A 68 -3.74 -14.07 -6.87
C MET A 68 -2.56 -14.84 -6.28
N GLN A 69 -2.43 -14.85 -4.95
CA GLN A 69 -1.41 -15.64 -4.27
C GLN A 69 -1.62 -17.15 -4.49
N GLN A 70 -2.88 -17.61 -4.55
CA GLN A 70 -3.19 -19.00 -4.90
C GLN A 70 -2.79 -19.34 -6.33
N LYS A 71 -3.05 -18.45 -7.30
CA LYS A 71 -2.64 -18.64 -8.71
C LYS A 71 -1.13 -18.75 -8.87
N THR A 72 -0.34 -18.06 -8.06
CA THR A 72 1.13 -18.09 -8.13
C THR A 72 1.77 -19.30 -7.47
N GLY A 73 0.98 -20.18 -6.82
CA GLY A 73 1.47 -21.32 -6.06
C GLY A 73 2.28 -20.95 -4.80
N LYS A 74 2.37 -19.67 -4.46
CA LYS A 74 2.97 -19.23 -3.20
C LYS A 74 1.99 -19.47 -2.06
N PRO A 75 2.45 -20.02 -0.92
CA PRO A 75 1.57 -20.26 0.21
C PRO A 75 0.98 -18.94 0.71
N VAL A 76 -0.34 -18.90 0.79
CA VAL A 76 -1.04 -17.81 1.47
C VAL A 76 -0.95 -18.10 2.96
N ASP A 77 -0.31 -17.23 3.70
CA ASP A 77 -0.31 -17.29 5.16
C ASP A 77 -1.70 -16.84 5.68
N LEU A 78 -2.66 -17.75 5.54
CA LEU A 78 -4.04 -17.53 6.00
C LEU A 78 -4.12 -17.36 7.52
N GLU A 79 -3.12 -17.82 8.28
CA GLU A 79 -3.10 -17.67 9.74
C GLU A 79 -2.88 -16.20 10.14
N ARG A 80 -2.14 -15.46 9.35
CA ARG A 80 -1.99 -14.00 9.54
C ARG A 80 -3.24 -13.20 9.23
N PHE A 81 -4.12 -13.72 8.36
CA PHE A 81 -5.44 -13.13 8.12
C PHE A 81 -6.49 -13.52 9.17
N GLN A 82 -6.22 -14.54 10.00
CA GLN A 82 -7.16 -15.03 11.02
C GLN A 82 -7.25 -14.15 12.27
N SER A 83 -6.31 -13.24 12.49
CA SER A 83 -6.33 -12.34 13.66
C SER A 83 -7.46 -11.30 13.63
N TRP A 84 -8.27 -11.28 12.58
CA TRP A 84 -9.28 -10.25 12.35
C TRP A 84 -10.66 -10.57 12.91
N ASP A 85 -10.95 -11.85 13.11
CA ASP A 85 -12.24 -12.24 13.69
C ASP A 85 -12.09 -13.55 14.46
N THR A 86 -11.86 -13.45 15.75
CA THR A 86 -11.63 -14.57 16.66
C THR A 86 -12.84 -15.51 16.79
N TYR A 87 -13.97 -15.20 16.16
CA TYR A 87 -15.22 -15.94 16.30
C TYR A 87 -15.75 -16.58 15.01
N VAL A 88 -15.07 -16.42 13.87
CA VAL A 88 -15.55 -17.00 12.60
C VAL A 88 -14.74 -18.22 12.22
N SER A 89 -15.41 -19.34 11.94
CA SER A 89 -14.74 -20.60 11.56
C SER A 89 -13.94 -20.44 10.25
N ARG A 90 -12.86 -21.24 10.07
CA ARG A 90 -12.04 -21.26 8.84
C ARG A 90 -12.88 -21.42 7.56
N THR A 91 -13.96 -22.19 7.64
CA THR A 91 -14.86 -22.45 6.51
C THR A 91 -15.71 -21.22 6.19
N GLU A 92 -16.24 -20.54 7.19
CA GLU A 92 -17.03 -19.32 7.01
C GLU A 92 -16.17 -18.16 6.53
N GLN A 93 -14.92 -18.03 7.01
CA GLN A 93 -13.98 -17.06 6.49
C GLN A 93 -13.69 -17.28 5.01
N LYS A 94 -13.41 -18.53 4.61
CA LYS A 94 -13.26 -18.90 3.20
C LYS A 94 -14.49 -18.55 2.37
N THR A 95 -15.68 -18.84 2.88
CA THR A 95 -16.94 -18.54 2.21
C THR A 95 -17.15 -17.04 2.06
N LYS A 96 -16.97 -16.27 3.13
CA LYS A 96 -17.06 -14.80 3.10
C LYS A 96 -16.05 -14.18 2.13
N TYR A 97 -14.83 -14.73 2.03
CA TYR A 97 -13.84 -14.29 1.06
C TYR A 97 -14.26 -14.58 -0.38
N PHE A 98 -14.79 -15.76 -0.64
CA PHE A 98 -15.31 -16.11 -1.98
C PHE A 98 -16.56 -15.32 -2.34
N GLU A 99 -17.44 -15.07 -1.40
CA GLU A 99 -18.63 -14.23 -1.59
C GLU A 99 -18.24 -12.76 -1.85
N GLY A 100 -17.28 -12.21 -1.09
CA GLY A 100 -16.72 -10.89 -1.34
C GLY A 100 -16.08 -10.78 -2.72
N PHE A 101 -15.37 -11.82 -3.15
CA PHE A 101 -14.77 -11.91 -4.47
C PHE A 101 -15.83 -12.00 -5.58
N ALA A 102 -16.83 -12.86 -5.41
CA ALA A 102 -17.94 -13.00 -6.37
C ALA A 102 -18.77 -11.70 -6.44
N LYS A 103 -18.96 -11.03 -5.31
CA LYS A 103 -19.65 -9.75 -5.24
C LYS A 103 -18.89 -8.67 -6.00
N LEU A 104 -17.57 -8.61 -5.83
CA LEU A 104 -16.71 -7.69 -6.56
C LEU A 104 -16.78 -7.92 -8.08
N PHE A 105 -16.82 -9.18 -8.52
CA PHE A 105 -16.94 -9.53 -9.93
C PHE A 105 -18.35 -9.27 -10.51
N ASN A 106 -19.40 -9.42 -9.71
CA ASN A 106 -20.77 -9.36 -10.20
C ASN A 106 -21.47 -8.00 -9.98
N GLU A 107 -21.00 -7.19 -9.03
CA GLU A 107 -21.65 -5.93 -8.67
C GLU A 107 -20.90 -4.69 -9.15
N THR A 108 -19.79 -4.83 -9.87
CA THR A 108 -18.88 -3.71 -10.06
C THR A 108 -19.16 -2.89 -11.30
N GLN A 109 -19.79 -1.77 -11.10
CA GLN A 109 -19.61 -0.56 -11.90
C GLN A 109 -18.15 -0.06 -11.91
N VAL A 110 -17.30 -0.54 -10.99
CA VAL A 110 -15.85 -0.24 -10.94
C VAL A 110 -15.13 -0.72 -12.19
N PHE A 111 -15.60 -1.79 -12.84
CA PHE A 111 -15.01 -2.29 -14.08
C PHE A 111 -15.58 -1.64 -15.35
N ASP A 112 -16.56 -0.75 -15.24
CA ASP A 112 -17.05 0.03 -16.39
C ASP A 112 -16.13 1.22 -16.71
N ASN A 113 -15.23 1.56 -15.79
CA ASN A 113 -14.23 2.60 -16.00
C ASN A 113 -12.90 1.99 -16.50
N PRO A 114 -12.41 2.35 -17.70
CA PRO A 114 -11.15 1.85 -18.25
C PRO A 114 -9.92 2.11 -17.35
N GLU A 115 -9.91 3.20 -16.60
CA GLU A 115 -8.82 3.55 -15.69
C GLU A 115 -8.76 2.59 -14.51
N SER A 116 -9.91 2.26 -13.91
CA SER A 116 -10.03 1.28 -12.83
C SER A 116 -9.63 -0.12 -13.30
N GLN A 117 -10.05 -0.52 -14.50
CA GLN A 117 -9.64 -1.79 -15.12
C GLN A 117 -8.12 -1.88 -15.29
N GLN A 118 -7.50 -0.80 -15.75
CA GLN A 118 -6.05 -0.75 -15.94
C GLN A 118 -5.31 -0.78 -14.59
N ALA A 119 -5.78 -0.06 -13.58
CA ALA A 119 -5.21 -0.08 -12.24
C ALA A 119 -5.30 -1.48 -11.63
N TYR A 120 -6.43 -2.16 -11.81
CA TYR A 120 -6.61 -3.52 -11.36
C TYR A 120 -5.65 -4.50 -12.06
N LYS A 121 -5.47 -4.36 -13.36
CA LYS A 121 -4.51 -5.19 -14.12
C LYS A 121 -3.08 -4.99 -13.61
N ILE A 122 -2.66 -3.76 -13.36
CA ILE A 122 -1.36 -3.44 -12.77
C ILE A 122 -1.24 -4.09 -11.38
N PHE A 123 -2.26 -3.97 -10.55
CA PHE A 123 -2.30 -4.58 -9.22
C PHE A 123 -2.13 -6.10 -9.29
N GLU A 124 -2.89 -6.75 -10.19
CA GLU A 124 -2.81 -8.18 -10.44
C GLU A 124 -1.41 -8.62 -10.88
N GLU A 125 -0.87 -8.00 -11.93
CA GLU A 125 0.45 -8.28 -12.46
C GLU A 125 1.53 -8.19 -11.37
N LYS A 126 1.47 -7.14 -10.54
CA LYS A 126 2.44 -6.90 -9.47
C LYS A 126 2.34 -7.88 -8.29
N ILE A 127 1.15 -8.38 -7.98
CA ILE A 127 0.99 -9.47 -7.00
C ILE A 127 1.56 -10.78 -7.57
N ILE A 128 1.29 -11.08 -8.84
CA ILE A 128 1.74 -12.30 -9.51
C ILE A 128 3.27 -12.34 -9.61
N ASP A 129 3.91 -11.26 -10.02
CA ASP A 129 5.36 -11.19 -10.17
C ASP A 129 6.10 -10.96 -8.84
N GLY A 130 5.36 -10.63 -7.77
CA GLY A 130 5.88 -10.39 -6.42
C GLY A 130 6.47 -9.00 -6.21
N SER A 131 6.30 -8.09 -7.16
CA SER A 131 6.73 -6.69 -7.01
C SER A 131 5.80 -5.86 -6.14
N LEU A 132 4.60 -6.37 -5.82
CA LEU A 132 3.72 -5.87 -4.76
C LEU A 132 3.57 -6.91 -3.65
N GLN A 133 3.92 -6.53 -2.44
CA GLN A 133 3.78 -7.35 -1.25
C GLN A 133 2.92 -6.60 -0.22
N ILE A 134 1.89 -7.26 0.29
CA ILE A 134 1.03 -6.71 1.35
C ILE A 134 1.10 -7.64 2.55
N LYS A 135 1.40 -7.09 3.72
CA LYS A 135 1.46 -7.82 4.99
C LYS A 135 0.61 -7.10 6.03
N LEU A 136 0.04 -7.88 6.94
CA LEU A 136 -0.58 -7.37 8.16
C LEU A 136 0.46 -7.34 9.28
N THR A 137 0.42 -6.28 10.09
CA THR A 137 1.20 -6.25 11.33
C THR A 137 0.49 -7.06 12.41
N ASN A 138 1.28 -7.61 13.34
CA ASN A 138 0.72 -8.36 14.48
C ASN A 138 0.16 -7.45 15.58
N SER A 139 0.27 -6.16 15.45
CA SER A 139 -0.15 -5.15 16.43
C SER A 139 -1.02 -4.08 15.78
N ASP A 140 -1.85 -3.43 16.59
CA ASP A 140 -2.69 -2.30 16.20
C ASP A 140 -1.86 -1.06 15.85
N GLU A 141 -1.13 -1.13 14.75
CA GLU A 141 -0.31 -0.04 14.25
C GLU A 141 -1.18 1.01 13.56
N HIS A 142 -1.08 2.25 14.02
CA HIS A 142 -1.81 3.38 13.43
C HIS A 142 -0.91 4.43 12.77
N GLY A 143 0.40 4.21 12.79
CA GLY A 143 1.37 5.09 12.13
C GLY A 143 1.20 5.06 10.61
N LYS A 144 1.37 6.22 9.97
CA LYS A 144 1.40 6.34 8.52
C LYS A 144 2.78 6.81 8.12
N MET A 145 3.45 5.97 7.34
CA MET A 145 4.81 6.20 6.90
C MET A 145 4.97 5.73 5.46
N TYR A 146 5.65 6.54 4.66
CA TYR A 146 6.00 6.20 3.29
C TYR A 146 7.50 6.40 3.13
N LEU A 147 8.21 5.35 2.75
CA LEU A 147 9.65 5.37 2.47
C LEU A 147 9.85 5.18 0.98
N ILE A 148 10.31 6.18 0.29
CA ILE A 148 10.56 6.16 -1.14
C ILE A 148 12.06 6.11 -1.34
N TYR A 149 12.55 5.00 -1.92
CA TYR A 149 13.98 4.75 -2.10
C TYR A 149 14.45 5.32 -3.42
N ASN A 150 15.46 6.17 -3.38
CA ASN A 150 16.09 6.68 -4.58
C ASN A 150 16.79 5.55 -5.35
N LYS A 151 16.77 5.65 -6.68
CA LYS A 151 17.58 4.79 -7.53
C LYS A 151 19.07 4.94 -7.19
N PRO A 152 19.89 3.89 -7.38
CA PRO A 152 21.32 3.93 -7.05
C PRO A 152 22.06 5.11 -7.68
N GLU A 153 21.75 5.46 -8.91
CA GLU A 153 22.35 6.61 -9.61
C GLU A 153 22.03 7.96 -8.98
N MET A 154 20.90 8.04 -8.23
CA MET A 154 20.49 9.25 -7.50
C MET A 154 21.07 9.31 -6.08
N ASN A 155 21.63 8.21 -5.60
CA ASN A 155 22.23 8.07 -4.27
C ASN A 155 23.74 7.86 -4.34
N GLN A 156 24.42 8.54 -5.27
CA GLN A 156 25.87 8.50 -5.39
C GLN A 156 26.51 9.10 -4.12
N GLY A 157 27.29 8.29 -3.42
CA GLY A 157 27.88 8.65 -2.12
C GLY A 157 27.08 8.17 -0.91
N GLY A 158 25.84 7.70 -1.08
CA GLY A 158 25.05 7.12 -0.01
C GLY A 158 24.41 8.12 0.97
N ASP A 159 24.39 9.42 0.63
CA ASP A 159 23.87 10.48 1.53
C ASP A 159 22.38 10.77 1.33
N PHE A 160 21.80 10.31 0.21
CA PHE A 160 20.40 10.52 -0.12
C PHE A 160 19.69 9.18 -0.41
N PRO A 161 19.46 8.33 0.61
CA PRO A 161 18.84 7.02 0.39
C PRO A 161 17.41 7.12 -0.14
N GLY A 162 16.71 8.22 0.13
CA GLY A 162 15.35 8.43 -0.32
C GLY A 162 14.64 9.57 0.38
N THR A 163 13.32 9.57 0.26
CA THR A 163 12.43 10.53 0.93
C THR A 163 11.47 9.76 1.86
N MET A 164 11.41 10.18 3.10
CA MET A 164 10.46 9.69 4.08
C MET A 164 9.32 10.69 4.24
N PHE A 165 8.09 10.18 4.30
CA PHE A 165 6.91 10.93 4.71
C PHE A 165 6.33 10.30 5.96
N LEU A 166 5.96 11.13 6.93
CA LEU A 166 5.30 10.76 8.17
C LEU A 166 4.09 11.67 8.39
N GLY A 167 2.98 11.10 8.87
CA GLY A 167 1.81 11.91 9.17
C GLY A 167 0.54 11.12 9.40
N SER A 168 -0.58 11.70 8.99
CA SER A 168 -1.91 11.14 9.22
C SER A 168 -2.54 10.46 7.98
N SER A 169 -2.01 10.66 6.78
CA SER A 169 -2.57 10.14 5.52
C SER A 169 -2.51 8.61 5.41
N ASN A 170 -3.66 7.96 5.36
CA ASN A 170 -3.76 6.56 4.96
C ASN A 170 -3.62 6.40 3.44
N PHE A 171 -3.30 5.18 2.98
CA PHE A 171 -3.21 4.86 1.56
C PHE A 171 -4.61 4.59 0.98
N THR A 172 -5.39 5.66 0.90
CA THR A 172 -6.77 5.73 0.41
C THR A 172 -6.92 6.98 -0.45
N TYR A 173 -7.94 7.03 -1.32
CA TYR A 173 -8.22 8.23 -2.10
C TYR A 173 -8.33 9.48 -1.21
N ASN A 174 -9.20 9.42 -0.19
CA ASN A 174 -9.42 10.54 0.72
C ASN A 174 -8.15 10.96 1.47
N GLY A 175 -7.38 10.00 2.00
CA GLY A 175 -6.15 10.29 2.73
C GLY A 175 -5.06 10.94 1.86
N LEU A 176 -5.06 10.65 0.55
CA LEU A 176 -4.06 11.18 -0.38
C LEU A 176 -4.46 12.52 -1.02
N ILE A 177 -5.77 12.84 -1.13
CA ILE A 177 -6.27 14.02 -1.85
C ILE A 177 -7.18 14.91 -1.03
N ASP A 178 -8.26 14.35 -0.41
CA ASP A 178 -9.42 15.12 0.01
C ASP A 178 -9.42 15.50 1.49
N GLN A 179 -8.88 14.65 2.36
CA GLN A 179 -8.93 14.92 3.80
C GLN A 179 -7.89 15.97 4.20
N GLY A 180 -8.25 16.81 5.16
CA GLY A 180 -7.34 17.74 5.83
C GLY A 180 -6.32 16.98 6.66
N GLU A 181 -5.40 16.29 5.98
CA GLU A 181 -4.32 15.51 6.57
C GLU A 181 -3.08 16.37 6.77
N LEU A 182 -2.31 16.08 7.78
CA LEU A 182 -1.04 16.76 8.02
C LEU A 182 0.10 15.74 7.96
N ASN A 183 0.98 15.95 6.99
CA ASN A 183 2.16 15.11 6.80
C ASN A 183 3.42 15.98 6.80
N SER A 184 4.55 15.35 7.06
CA SER A 184 5.86 15.95 6.90
C SER A 184 6.76 15.07 6.07
N SER A 185 7.69 15.68 5.32
CA SER A 185 8.72 14.94 4.60
C SER A 185 10.11 15.34 5.01
N THR A 186 11.01 14.37 5.02
CA THR A 186 12.45 14.58 5.23
C THR A 186 13.26 13.73 4.25
N ARG A 187 14.47 14.18 3.95
CA ARG A 187 15.50 13.45 3.20
C ARG A 187 16.73 13.17 4.05
N ASP A 188 16.64 13.42 5.35
CA ASP A 188 17.71 13.11 6.27
C ASP A 188 18.01 11.61 6.27
N LYS A 189 19.29 11.27 6.13
CA LYS A 189 19.75 9.88 6.03
C LYS A 189 19.50 9.11 7.33
N SER A 190 19.74 9.74 8.48
CA SER A 190 19.56 9.08 9.78
C SER A 190 18.11 8.75 10.03
N ASP A 191 17.21 9.71 9.81
CA ASP A 191 15.76 9.56 9.93
C ASP A 191 15.25 8.45 9.00
N PHE A 192 15.69 8.48 7.73
CA PHE A 192 15.30 7.47 6.73
C PHE A 192 15.74 6.07 7.13
N MET A 193 16.98 5.90 7.59
CA MET A 193 17.53 4.60 7.98
C MET A 193 16.88 4.06 9.25
N GLU A 194 16.57 4.93 10.22
CA GLU A 194 15.82 4.53 11.42
C GLU A 194 14.41 4.04 11.04
N ALA A 195 13.71 4.78 10.20
CA ALA A 195 12.38 4.42 9.72
C ALA A 195 12.39 3.11 8.91
N LYS A 196 13.38 2.91 8.03
CA LYS A 196 13.60 1.66 7.31
C LYS A 196 13.77 0.48 8.27
N ASN A 197 14.62 0.63 9.27
CA ASN A 197 14.82 -0.42 10.28
C ASN A 197 13.50 -0.76 11.00
N LYS A 198 12.73 0.24 11.40
CA LYS A 198 11.41 0.03 12.02
C LYS A 198 10.44 -0.70 11.09
N PHE A 199 10.46 -0.42 9.81
CA PHE A 199 9.63 -1.11 8.81
C PHE A 199 10.02 -2.59 8.67
N GLU A 200 11.31 -2.91 8.66
CA GLU A 200 11.81 -4.29 8.49
C GLU A 200 11.55 -5.18 9.72
N TYR A 201 11.41 -4.60 10.92
CA TYR A 201 11.15 -5.35 12.14
C TYR A 201 9.68 -5.77 12.33
N LYS A 202 8.77 -5.39 11.46
CA LYS A 202 7.31 -5.63 11.53
C LYS A 202 6.85 -6.64 10.49
#